data_3ea540cfd786d027901b6c9dce868bfa
#
_entry.id   3ea540cfd786d027901b6c9dce868bfa
#
_cell.length_a   1.000
_cell.length_b   1.000
_cell.length_c   1.000
_cell.angle_alpha   90.00
_cell.angle_beta   90.00
_cell.angle_gamma   90.00
#
_symmetry.space_group_name_H-M   'P 1'
#
loop_
_entity.id
_entity.type
_entity.pdbx_description
1 polymer ?
#
loop_
_entity_poly.entity_id
_entity_poly.type
_entity_poly.pdbx_seq_one_letter_code
_entity_poly.pdbx_strand_id
1 'polypeptide(L)'
;MKKLSFSLILLILLSSCLFSRGESYKRISMDEAKALMKETEGYILLDVRTKEEYESGYIPGAINIPLSDINENVVSSLPDKSQMILVYCRSGNRSRQASDKLSRLGYTNIIEIGGINSWKGEIIKID
;
A
#
# COMPACT_ATOMS: atom_id res chain seq x y z
N MET A 1 41.81 -14.70 -28.40
CA MET A 1 42.80 -13.82 -27.83
C MET A 1 42.35 -12.81 -26.82
N LYS A 2 41.12 -12.52 -26.65
CA LYS A 2 40.70 -11.57 -25.59
C LYS A 2 39.76 -12.28 -24.66
N LYS A 3 40.30 -12.81 -23.61
CA LYS A 3 39.55 -13.24 -22.43
C LYS A 3 39.03 -11.96 -21.73
N LEU A 4 38.06 -11.31 -22.30
CA LEU A 4 37.28 -10.30 -21.65
C LEU A 4 36.43 -11.00 -20.62
N SER A 5 36.97 -10.94 -19.59
CA SER A 5 36.77 -11.39 -18.28
C SER A 5 35.28 -11.53 -17.94
N PHE A 6 34.90 -12.78 -17.73
CA PHE A 6 33.71 -13.22 -17.03
C PHE A 6 33.53 -12.47 -15.69
N SER A 7 34.61 -11.90 -15.17
CA SER A 7 34.64 -11.13 -13.94
C SER A 7 33.92 -9.77 -14.04
N LEU A 8 33.95 -9.12 -15.22
CA LEU A 8 33.30 -7.82 -15.40
C LEU A 8 31.80 -7.94 -15.54
N ILE A 9 31.33 -9.04 -16.17
CA ILE A 9 29.91 -9.33 -16.34
C ILE A 9 29.29 -9.70 -14.99
N LEU A 10 30.01 -10.40 -14.15
CA LEU A 10 29.55 -10.76 -12.80
C LEU A 10 29.42 -9.53 -11.89
N LEU A 11 30.30 -8.55 -12.06
CA LEU A 11 30.24 -7.30 -11.30
C LEU A 11 29.03 -6.44 -11.66
N ILE A 12 28.63 -6.45 -12.92
CA ILE A 12 27.46 -5.72 -13.42
C ILE A 12 26.17 -6.34 -12.91
N LEU A 13 26.11 -7.68 -12.82
CA LEU A 13 24.95 -8.40 -12.29
C LEU A 13 24.78 -8.19 -10.77
N LEU A 14 25.87 -8.06 -10.03
CA LEU A 14 25.82 -7.76 -8.59
C LEU A 14 25.41 -6.31 -8.32
N SER A 15 25.74 -5.37 -9.21
CA SER A 15 25.35 -3.99 -9.11
C SER A 15 23.84 -3.79 -9.31
N SER A 16 23.20 -4.59 -10.18
CA SER A 16 21.76 -4.51 -10.41
C SER A 16 20.93 -5.05 -9.24
N CYS A 17 21.46 -5.98 -8.44
CA CYS A 17 20.80 -6.47 -7.21
C CYS A 17 20.80 -5.46 -6.06
N LEU A 18 21.74 -4.53 -6.03
CA LEU A 18 21.81 -3.49 -5.00
C LEU A 18 20.88 -2.30 -5.26
N PHE A 19 20.38 -2.15 -6.49
CA PHE A 19 19.51 -1.05 -6.90
C PHE A 19 18.01 -1.34 -6.74
N SER A 20 17.62 -2.57 -6.38
CA SER A 20 16.21 -2.97 -6.26
C SER A 20 15.58 -2.72 -4.89
N ARG A 21 16.17 -1.87 -4.06
CA ARG A 21 15.55 -1.40 -2.81
C ARG A 21 14.81 -0.08 -2.99
N GLY A 22 14.12 0.09 -4.13
CA GLY A 22 13.14 1.14 -4.30
C GLY A 22 11.92 0.90 -3.42
N GLU A 23 11.15 1.95 -3.19
CA GLU A 23 9.87 1.83 -2.50
C GLU A 23 9.05 0.70 -3.13
N SER A 24 8.65 -0.28 -2.32
CA SER A 24 7.95 -1.47 -2.77
C SER A 24 6.44 -1.26 -2.86
N TYR A 25 5.97 -0.02 -2.83
CA TYR A 25 4.58 0.38 -3.04
C TYR A 25 4.50 1.63 -3.89
N LYS A 26 3.36 1.83 -4.55
CA LYS A 26 3.06 3.03 -5.34
C LYS A 26 2.36 4.07 -4.48
N ARG A 27 2.47 5.32 -4.90
CA ARG A 27 1.75 6.43 -4.26
C ARG A 27 1.00 7.22 -5.32
N ILE A 28 -0.28 7.46 -5.09
CA ILE A 28 -1.13 8.33 -5.92
C ILE A 28 -1.90 9.29 -5.01
N SER A 29 -2.43 10.36 -5.58
CA SER A 29 -3.29 11.28 -4.85
C SER A 29 -4.65 10.67 -4.54
N MET A 30 -5.36 11.23 -3.58
CA MET A 30 -6.72 10.80 -3.26
C MET A 30 -7.68 11.00 -4.45
N ASP A 31 -7.54 12.06 -5.21
CA ASP A 31 -8.35 12.30 -6.40
C ASP A 31 -8.06 11.26 -7.51
N GLU A 32 -6.80 10.89 -7.70
CA GLU A 32 -6.41 9.82 -8.61
C GLU A 32 -6.95 8.46 -8.13
N ALA A 33 -6.92 8.22 -6.83
CA ALA A 33 -7.48 7.00 -6.22
C ALA A 33 -8.99 6.91 -6.45
N LYS A 34 -9.71 8.02 -6.30
CA LYS A 34 -11.15 8.08 -6.56
C LYS A 34 -11.47 7.71 -8.01
N ALA A 35 -10.69 8.20 -8.95
CA ALA A 35 -10.83 7.85 -10.37
C ALA A 35 -10.52 6.37 -10.62
N LEU A 36 -9.45 5.86 -10.01
CA LEU A 36 -9.06 4.45 -10.11
C LEU A 36 -10.16 3.51 -9.57
N MET A 37 -10.76 3.84 -8.44
CA MET A 37 -11.83 3.04 -7.84
C MET A 37 -13.07 2.96 -8.73
N LYS A 38 -13.35 3.97 -9.55
CA LYS A 38 -14.47 3.94 -10.50
C LYS A 38 -14.22 2.99 -11.67
N GLU A 39 -12.97 2.79 -12.06
CA GLU A 39 -12.58 2.00 -13.22
C GLU A 39 -12.11 0.58 -12.89
N THR A 40 -11.95 0.27 -11.60
CA THR A 40 -11.32 -0.98 -11.16
C THR A 40 -12.25 -1.72 -10.22
N GLU A 41 -12.32 -3.04 -10.39
CA GLU A 41 -13.00 -3.96 -9.47
C GLU A 41 -11.98 -4.82 -8.72
N GLY A 42 -12.39 -5.41 -7.60
CA GLY A 42 -11.60 -6.38 -6.87
C GLY A 42 -10.44 -5.81 -6.05
N TYR A 43 -10.40 -4.51 -5.83
CA TYR A 43 -9.45 -3.90 -4.90
C TYR A 43 -9.98 -3.96 -3.46
N ILE A 44 -9.08 -3.88 -2.50
CA ILE A 44 -9.40 -3.60 -1.10
C ILE A 44 -9.08 -2.14 -0.82
N LEU A 45 -10.02 -1.43 -0.17
CA LEU A 45 -9.78 -0.10 0.37
C LEU A 45 -9.54 -0.25 1.87
N LEU A 46 -8.31 0.05 2.31
CA LEU A 46 -7.84 -0.21 3.67
C LEU A 46 -7.63 1.10 4.43
N ASP A 47 -8.43 1.28 5.48
CA ASP A 47 -8.28 2.35 6.45
C ASP A 47 -7.40 1.87 7.60
N VAL A 48 -6.25 2.51 7.79
CA VAL A 48 -5.28 2.13 8.83
C VAL A 48 -5.31 3.06 10.04
N ARG A 49 -6.37 3.87 10.16
CA ARG A 49 -6.62 4.69 11.33
C ARG A 49 -7.08 3.84 12.50
N THR A 50 -7.22 4.43 13.67
CA THR A 50 -7.80 3.74 14.82
C THR A 50 -9.26 3.35 14.55
N LYS A 51 -9.75 2.37 15.29
CA LYS A 51 -11.15 1.95 15.21
C LYS A 51 -12.12 3.10 15.46
N GLU A 52 -11.82 3.94 16.46
CA GLU A 52 -12.63 5.09 16.83
C GLU A 52 -12.71 6.13 15.69
N GLU A 53 -11.58 6.41 15.05
CA GLU A 53 -11.55 7.29 13.87
C GLU A 53 -12.38 6.72 12.72
N TYR A 54 -12.23 5.42 12.44
CA TYR A 54 -12.98 4.73 11.41
C TYR A 54 -14.49 4.80 11.66
N GLU A 55 -14.93 4.48 12.85
CA GLU A 55 -16.35 4.51 13.22
C GLU A 55 -16.95 5.92 13.13
N SER A 56 -16.15 6.97 13.35
CA SER A 56 -16.59 8.37 13.23
C SER A 56 -16.79 8.85 11.79
N GLY A 57 -16.31 8.10 10.83
CA GLY A 57 -16.49 8.39 9.40
C GLY A 57 -15.41 7.74 8.55
N TYR A 58 -15.80 7.00 7.52
CA TYR A 58 -14.88 6.30 6.62
C TYR A 58 -15.35 6.41 5.17
N ILE A 59 -14.41 6.20 4.25
CA ILE A 59 -14.71 6.18 2.81
C ILE A 59 -15.54 4.92 2.49
N PRO A 60 -16.65 5.04 1.73
CA PRO A 60 -17.50 3.89 1.41
C PRO A 60 -16.71 2.70 0.88
N GLY A 61 -16.98 1.51 1.43
CA GLY A 61 -16.32 0.27 1.06
C GLY A 61 -15.02 -0.02 1.80
N ALA A 62 -14.51 0.92 2.58
CA ALA A 62 -13.27 0.70 3.34
C ALA A 62 -13.44 -0.30 4.47
N ILE A 63 -12.44 -1.15 4.64
CA ILE A 63 -12.28 -1.98 5.84
C ILE A 63 -11.23 -1.34 6.74
N ASN A 64 -11.31 -1.59 8.03
CA ASN A 64 -10.38 -1.01 9.01
C ASN A 64 -9.45 -2.06 9.59
N ILE A 65 -8.17 -1.85 9.41
CA ILE A 65 -7.11 -2.56 10.14
C ILE A 65 -6.15 -1.48 10.63
N PRO A 66 -6.21 -1.10 11.92
CA PRO A 66 -5.31 -0.08 12.46
C PRO A 66 -3.84 -0.39 12.22
N LEU A 67 -3.03 0.65 12.04
CA LEU A 67 -1.58 0.51 11.79
C LEU A 67 -0.91 -0.43 12.80
N SER A 68 -1.30 -0.35 14.07
CA SER A 68 -0.75 -1.21 15.14
C SER A 68 -1.04 -2.71 14.95
N ASP A 69 -2.06 -3.05 14.16
CA ASP A 69 -2.45 -4.44 13.89
C ASP A 69 -1.88 -4.97 12.57
N ILE A 70 -1.11 -4.15 11.85
CA ILE A 70 -0.42 -4.60 10.64
C ILE A 70 0.89 -5.28 11.04
N ASN A 71 0.82 -6.59 11.13
CA ASN A 71 1.90 -7.51 11.47
C ASN A 71 1.68 -8.83 10.72
N GLU A 72 2.41 -9.86 11.06
CA GLU A 72 2.34 -11.20 10.42
C GLU A 72 0.92 -11.79 10.43
N ASN A 73 0.10 -11.45 11.42
CA ASN A 73 -1.26 -11.97 11.56
C ASN A 73 -2.25 -11.31 10.59
N VAL A 74 -1.87 -10.22 9.92
CA VAL A 74 -2.74 -9.53 8.95
C VAL A 74 -3.14 -10.43 7.77
N VAL A 75 -2.35 -11.47 7.50
CA VAL A 75 -2.60 -12.41 6.40
C VAL A 75 -3.96 -13.10 6.54
N SER A 76 -4.48 -13.29 7.75
CA SER A 76 -5.81 -13.87 7.95
C SER A 76 -6.92 -12.96 7.44
N SER A 77 -6.74 -11.63 7.51
CA SER A 77 -7.69 -10.63 7.00
C SER A 77 -7.42 -10.23 5.54
N LEU A 78 -6.18 -10.37 5.10
CA LEU A 78 -5.71 -10.03 3.75
C LEU A 78 -4.98 -11.23 3.15
N PRO A 79 -5.70 -12.31 2.79
CA PRO A 79 -5.06 -13.58 2.41
C PRO A 79 -4.38 -13.57 1.03
N ASP A 80 -4.82 -12.70 0.11
CA ASP A 80 -4.24 -12.61 -1.23
C ASP A 80 -3.19 -11.51 -1.28
N LYS A 81 -1.92 -11.90 -1.28
CA LYS A 81 -0.79 -10.96 -1.31
C LYS A 81 -0.57 -10.26 -2.65
N SER A 82 -1.26 -10.69 -3.70
CA SER A 82 -1.19 -10.04 -5.02
C SER A 82 -2.39 -9.11 -5.29
N GLN A 83 -3.38 -9.10 -4.41
CA GLN A 83 -4.55 -8.25 -4.53
C GLN A 83 -4.17 -6.77 -4.43
N MET A 84 -4.81 -5.93 -5.24
CA MET A 84 -4.64 -4.48 -5.13
C MET A 84 -5.22 -3.99 -3.81
N ILE A 85 -4.40 -3.31 -3.01
CA ILE A 85 -4.81 -2.72 -1.74
C ILE A 85 -4.51 -1.23 -1.78
N LEU A 86 -5.56 -0.42 -1.67
CA LEU A 86 -5.49 1.03 -1.57
C LEU A 86 -5.47 1.39 -0.08
N VAL A 87 -4.43 2.06 0.38
CA VAL A 87 -4.18 2.31 1.80
C VAL A 87 -4.29 3.78 2.11
N TYR A 88 -5.14 4.15 3.07
CA TYR A 88 -5.26 5.53 3.51
C TYR A 88 -5.30 5.64 5.04
N CYS A 89 -5.01 6.84 5.54
CA CYS A 89 -5.18 7.21 6.94
C CYS A 89 -5.86 8.59 7.04
N ARG A 90 -5.49 9.40 8.01
CA ARG A 90 -6.05 10.75 8.15
C ARG A 90 -5.38 11.76 7.21
N SER A 91 -4.06 11.80 7.20
CA SER A 91 -3.25 12.78 6.47
C SER A 91 -2.11 12.19 5.63
N GLY A 92 -1.92 10.86 5.65
CA GLY A 92 -0.94 10.15 4.83
C GLY A 92 0.27 9.58 5.57
N ASN A 93 0.53 9.97 6.81
CA ASN A 93 1.71 9.51 7.54
C ASN A 93 1.62 8.02 7.96
N ARG A 94 0.51 7.62 8.57
CA ARG A 94 0.29 6.23 8.99
C ARG A 94 0.11 5.30 7.78
N SER A 95 -0.54 5.78 6.71
CA SER A 95 -0.74 4.99 5.49
C SER A 95 0.58 4.67 4.78
N ARG A 96 1.57 5.55 4.83
CA ARG A 96 2.91 5.25 4.32
C ARG A 96 3.62 4.19 5.15
N GLN A 97 3.52 4.28 6.48
CA GLN A 97 4.07 3.26 7.38
C GLN A 97 3.39 1.91 7.18
N ALA A 98 2.06 1.89 7.05
CA ALA A 98 1.30 0.68 6.78
C ALA A 98 1.67 0.05 5.44
N SER A 99 1.79 0.85 4.40
CA SER A 99 2.19 0.40 3.06
C SER A 99 3.58 -0.22 3.06
N ASP A 100 4.52 0.37 3.77
CA ASP A 100 5.87 -0.17 3.94
C ASP A 100 5.83 -1.52 4.67
N LYS A 101 5.08 -1.62 5.76
CA LYS A 101 4.92 -2.87 6.51
C LYS A 101 4.30 -3.98 5.66
N LEU A 102 3.23 -3.67 4.93
CA LEU A 102 2.56 -4.64 4.04
C LEU A 102 3.51 -5.12 2.95
N SER A 103 4.27 -4.23 2.35
CA SER A 103 5.26 -4.59 1.33
C SER A 103 6.32 -5.53 1.89
N ARG A 104 6.81 -5.29 3.09
CA ARG A 104 7.78 -6.17 3.78
C ARG A 104 7.19 -7.53 4.14
N LEU A 105 5.88 -7.61 4.34
CA LEU A 105 5.16 -8.86 4.57
C LEU A 105 4.88 -9.65 3.28
N GLY A 106 5.29 -9.12 2.12
CA GLY A 106 5.18 -9.79 0.83
C GLY A 106 3.98 -9.38 -0.03
N TYR A 107 3.22 -8.37 0.37
CA TYR A 107 2.16 -7.82 -0.47
C TYR A 107 2.76 -7.04 -1.63
N THR A 108 2.36 -7.38 -2.86
CA THR A 108 3.03 -6.92 -4.08
C THR A 108 2.28 -5.83 -4.84
N ASN A 109 1.05 -5.50 -4.44
CA ASN A 109 0.21 -4.56 -5.17
C ASN A 109 -0.42 -3.52 -4.22
N ILE A 110 0.44 -2.82 -3.51
CA ILE A 110 0.06 -1.80 -2.54
C ILE A 110 0.11 -0.42 -3.19
N ILE A 111 -0.97 0.35 -3.03
CA ILE A 111 -1.06 1.74 -3.48
C ILE A 111 -1.45 2.62 -2.29
N GLU A 112 -0.54 3.46 -1.84
CA GLU A 112 -0.78 4.44 -0.80
C GLU A 112 -1.48 5.66 -1.41
N ILE A 113 -2.61 6.07 -0.83
CA ILE A 113 -3.48 7.09 -1.43
C ILE A 113 -3.67 8.35 -0.58
N GLY A 114 -2.87 8.51 0.47
CA GLY A 114 -2.90 9.69 1.33
C GLY A 114 -3.91 9.60 2.46
N GLY A 115 -4.65 10.66 2.69
CA GLY A 115 -5.53 10.77 3.84
C GLY A 115 -6.97 11.14 3.51
N ILE A 116 -7.88 10.72 4.38
CA ILE A 116 -9.32 11.05 4.28
C ILE A 116 -9.56 12.56 4.28
N ASN A 117 -8.65 13.36 4.82
CA ASN A 117 -8.72 14.83 4.78
C ASN A 117 -8.78 15.38 3.35
N SER A 118 -8.25 14.66 2.37
CA SER A 118 -8.27 15.02 0.95
C SER A 118 -9.41 14.37 0.17
N TRP A 119 -10.21 13.54 0.81
CA TRP A 119 -11.35 12.87 0.17
C TRP A 119 -12.51 13.86 -0.01
N LYS A 120 -13.03 13.92 -1.23
CA LYS A 120 -14.14 14.84 -1.61
C LYS A 120 -15.44 14.09 -1.90
N GLY A 121 -15.55 12.86 -1.48
CA GLY A 121 -16.74 12.03 -1.70
C GLY A 121 -17.58 11.85 -0.44
N GLU A 122 -18.50 10.91 -0.53
CA GLU A 122 -19.38 10.51 0.55
C GLU A 122 -18.57 9.90 1.70
N ILE A 123 -19.04 10.10 2.93
CA ILE A 123 -18.50 9.51 4.16
C ILE A 123 -19.62 8.70 4.83
N ILE A 124 -19.30 7.50 5.25
CA ILE A 124 -20.20 6.64 6.04
C ILE A 124 -19.81 6.72 7.51
N LYS A 125 -20.80 6.90 8.38
CA LYS A 125 -20.64 6.93 9.84
C LYS A 125 -21.35 5.72 10.45
N ILE A 126 -20.71 5.14 11.47
CA ILE A 126 -21.33 4.08 12.27
C ILE A 126 -21.98 4.76 13.50
N ASP A 127 -23.28 4.60 13.64
CA ASP A 127 -24.03 5.10 14.79
C ASP A 127 -23.91 4.16 16.01
#